data_dd0da542d3eeebf27b1ac9668bf88a48
#
_entry.id   dd0da542d3eeebf27b1ac9668bf88a48
#
_cell.length_a   1.000
_cell.length_b   1.000
_cell.length_c   1.000
_cell.angle_alpha   90.00
_cell.angle_beta   90.00
_cell.angle_gamma   90.00
#
_symmetry.space_group_name_H-M   'P 1'
#
loop_
_entity.id
_entity.type
_entity.pdbx_description
1 polymer ?
#
loop_
_entity_poly.entity_id
_entity_poly.type
_entity_poly.pdbx_seq_one_letter_code
_entity_poly.pdbx_strand_id
1 'polypeptide(L)'
;RPEARPNEVIDEILELFIDLDANEDQLDCPFIFASAKSGYAIADLNDERKDMQPLFDCIVNNIPAPEGDPDADTQMLISTIDYNEFVGRIGVGKIENGKLKVNQEVTIVNHHDPSVRKRVRITKLYTFSGLNKVDVPEASFGDIVAVSGIADIHIGDTLCSVENPVAIPFQKI
;
A
#
# COMPACT_ATOMS: atom_id res chain seq x y z
N ARG A 1 5.45 14.24 25.42
CA ARG A 1 6.78 14.26 26.07
C ARG A 1 7.04 15.66 26.59
N PRO A 2 7.85 15.87 27.65
CA PRO A 2 8.18 17.19 28.18
C PRO A 2 8.88 18.09 27.15
N GLU A 3 9.62 17.51 26.21
CA GLU A 3 10.37 18.20 25.16
C GLU A 3 9.56 18.42 23.88
N ALA A 4 8.24 18.16 23.91
CA ALA A 4 7.39 18.36 22.73
C ALA A 4 7.28 19.84 22.34
N ARG A 5 7.52 20.15 21.07
CA ARG A 5 7.48 21.49 20.47
C ARG A 5 6.46 21.54 19.32
N PRO A 6 5.15 21.32 19.60
CA PRO A 6 4.17 21.09 18.54
C PRO A 6 4.07 22.23 17.52
N ASN A 7 4.10 23.48 17.93
CA ASN A 7 3.99 24.61 17.01
C ASN A 7 5.26 24.80 16.17
N GLU A 8 6.44 24.70 16.79
CA GLU A 8 7.72 24.81 16.08
C GLU A 8 7.89 23.69 15.02
N VAL A 9 7.44 22.47 15.35
CA VAL A 9 7.52 21.32 14.42
C VAL A 9 6.62 21.52 13.20
N ILE A 10 5.48 22.18 13.32
CA ILE A 10 4.63 22.53 12.16
C ILE A 10 5.39 23.44 11.21
N ASP A 11 6.00 24.50 11.73
CA ASP A 11 6.77 25.44 10.93
C ASP A 11 7.95 24.74 10.24
N GLU A 12 8.70 23.91 10.97
CA GLU A 12 9.82 23.10 10.44
C GLU A 12 9.37 22.13 9.31
N ILE A 13 8.17 21.53 9.43
CA ILE A 13 7.61 20.65 8.40
C ILE A 13 7.19 21.44 7.17
N LEU A 14 6.53 22.59 7.33
CA LEU A 14 6.13 23.43 6.21
C LEU A 14 7.34 24.01 5.48
N GLU A 15 8.40 24.43 6.18
CA GLU A 15 9.67 24.82 5.55
C GLU A 15 10.26 23.68 4.73
N LEU A 16 10.28 22.45 5.25
CA LEU A 16 10.76 21.26 4.51
C LEU A 16 9.90 21.01 3.25
N PHE A 17 8.58 21.15 3.34
CA PHE A 17 7.70 20.98 2.18
C PHE A 17 7.97 22.03 1.10
N ILE A 18 8.22 23.29 1.49
CA ILE A 18 8.61 24.37 0.56
C ILE A 18 9.95 24.03 -0.10
N ASP A 19 10.94 23.57 0.64
CA ASP A 19 12.24 23.17 0.12
C ASP A 19 12.16 21.97 -0.86
N LEU A 20 11.11 21.17 -0.74
CA LEU A 20 10.80 20.05 -1.64
C LEU A 20 9.85 20.43 -2.80
N ASP A 21 9.63 21.72 -3.05
CA ASP A 21 8.75 22.25 -4.10
C ASP A 21 7.27 21.76 -3.96
N ALA A 22 6.76 21.62 -2.72
CA ALA A 22 5.37 21.26 -2.49
C ALA A 22 4.42 22.32 -3.05
N ASN A 23 3.31 21.89 -3.64
CA ASN A 23 2.26 22.77 -4.13
C ASN A 23 1.34 23.27 -3.01
N GLU A 24 0.44 24.21 -3.33
CA GLU A 24 -0.49 24.81 -2.36
C GLU A 24 -1.36 23.78 -1.64
N ASP A 25 -1.88 22.77 -2.37
CA ASP A 25 -2.72 21.71 -1.79
C ASP A 25 -1.94 20.84 -0.79
N GLN A 26 -0.64 20.62 -1.03
CA GLN A 26 0.23 19.88 -0.13
C GLN A 26 0.60 20.69 1.12
N LEU A 27 0.71 22.02 0.99
CA LEU A 27 0.98 22.93 2.11
C LEU A 27 -0.25 23.16 3.00
N ASP A 28 -1.46 23.06 2.44
CA ASP A 28 -2.73 23.15 3.17
C ASP A 28 -3.16 21.81 3.81
N CYS A 29 -2.18 20.99 4.22
CA CYS A 29 -2.47 19.71 4.85
C CYS A 29 -2.91 19.89 6.32
N PRO A 30 -3.86 19.07 6.81
CA PRO A 30 -4.30 19.14 8.21
C PRO A 30 -3.23 18.55 9.15
N PHE A 31 -3.09 19.18 10.32
CA PHE A 31 -2.22 18.70 11.39
C PHE A 31 -3.04 18.09 12.52
N ILE A 32 -2.58 16.95 13.03
CA ILE A 32 -3.17 16.25 14.18
C ILE A 32 -2.06 16.01 15.22
N PHE A 33 -2.34 16.39 16.46
CA PHE A 33 -1.45 16.13 17.58
C PHE A 33 -1.90 14.86 18.30
N ALA A 34 -1.02 13.89 18.45
CA ALA A 34 -1.40 12.60 19.03
C ALA A 34 -0.37 12.05 20.01
N SER A 35 -0.85 11.24 20.94
CA SER A 35 -0.04 10.41 21.81
C SER A 35 -0.56 8.97 21.77
N ALA A 36 0.04 8.12 20.94
CA ALA A 36 -0.34 6.71 20.84
C ALA A 36 -0.24 5.98 22.19
N LYS A 37 0.80 6.30 23.00
CA LYS A 37 0.97 5.73 24.33
C LYS A 37 -0.18 6.08 25.28
N SER A 38 -0.72 7.30 25.17
CA SER A 38 -1.83 7.79 26.03
C SER A 38 -3.20 7.58 25.38
N GLY A 39 -3.25 7.10 24.14
CA GLY A 39 -4.46 6.72 23.43
C GLY A 39 -5.36 7.89 23.05
N TYR A 40 -4.79 9.07 22.72
CA TYR A 40 -5.57 10.24 22.28
C TYR A 40 -4.98 10.94 21.06
N ALA A 41 -5.85 11.61 20.32
CA ALA A 41 -5.51 12.58 19.29
C ALA A 41 -6.37 13.84 19.43
N ILE A 42 -5.86 14.99 19.00
CA ILE A 42 -6.55 16.29 19.06
C ILE A 42 -6.19 17.11 17.82
N ALA A 43 -7.13 17.90 17.32
CA ALA A 43 -6.89 18.84 16.21
C ALA A 43 -6.30 20.17 16.70
N ASP A 44 -6.74 20.66 17.85
CA ASP A 44 -6.17 21.84 18.51
C ASP A 44 -5.54 21.44 19.86
N LEU A 45 -4.43 22.09 20.23
CA LEU A 45 -3.70 21.80 21.47
C LEU A 45 -4.53 22.01 22.75
N ASN A 46 -5.59 22.82 22.67
CA ASN A 46 -6.51 23.11 23.76
C ASN A 46 -7.70 22.14 23.83
N ASP A 47 -7.85 21.23 22.86
CA ASP A 47 -8.92 20.24 22.84
C ASP A 47 -8.81 19.24 23.98
N GLU A 48 -9.96 18.68 24.37
CA GLU A 48 -10.00 17.61 25.37
C GLU A 48 -9.40 16.31 24.82
N ARG A 49 -8.48 15.73 25.57
CA ARG A 49 -7.76 14.50 25.23
C ARG A 49 -8.58 13.26 25.59
N LYS A 50 -9.44 12.79 24.68
CA LYS A 50 -10.37 11.66 24.91
C LYS A 50 -9.87 10.34 24.35
N ASP A 51 -9.73 10.28 23.04
CA ASP A 51 -9.44 9.06 22.28
C ASP A 51 -8.71 9.38 20.95
N MET A 52 -8.54 8.37 20.11
CA MET A 52 -7.89 8.51 18.81
C MET A 52 -8.85 8.90 17.67
N GLN A 53 -10.13 9.15 17.95
CA GLN A 53 -11.13 9.42 16.92
C GLN A 53 -10.77 10.62 16.02
N PRO A 54 -10.25 11.75 16.53
CA PRO A 54 -9.85 12.87 15.66
C PRO A 54 -8.80 12.51 14.60
N LEU A 55 -7.88 11.58 14.90
CA LEU A 55 -6.91 11.07 13.91
C LEU A 55 -7.61 10.22 12.86
N PHE A 56 -8.51 9.31 13.26
CA PHE A 56 -9.23 8.45 12.33
C PHE A 56 -10.15 9.26 11.41
N ASP A 57 -10.84 10.25 11.95
CA ASP A 57 -11.69 11.15 11.18
C ASP A 57 -10.86 11.98 10.17
N CYS A 58 -9.69 12.46 10.59
CA CYS A 58 -8.76 13.16 9.70
C CYS A 58 -8.31 12.25 8.54
N ILE A 59 -7.93 11.01 8.82
CA ILE A 59 -7.54 10.04 7.78
C ILE A 59 -8.69 9.79 6.80
N VAL A 60 -9.88 9.48 7.31
CA VAL A 60 -11.04 9.15 6.47
C VAL A 60 -11.48 10.33 5.60
N ASN A 61 -11.37 11.55 6.11
CA ASN A 61 -11.81 12.74 5.40
C ASN A 61 -10.77 13.27 4.38
N ASN A 62 -9.47 12.98 4.57
CA ASN A 62 -8.42 13.58 3.75
C ASN A 62 -7.66 12.57 2.87
N ILE A 63 -7.71 11.27 3.20
CA ILE A 63 -7.06 10.24 2.38
C ILE A 63 -8.10 9.61 1.46
N PRO A 64 -7.97 9.71 0.13
CA PRO A 64 -8.92 9.11 -0.80
C PRO A 64 -8.89 7.59 -0.70
N ALA A 65 -10.04 6.97 -0.96
CA ALA A 65 -10.12 5.52 -1.12
C ALA A 65 -9.27 5.07 -2.34
N PRO A 66 -8.81 3.81 -2.39
CA PRO A 66 -8.13 3.28 -3.55
C PRO A 66 -8.96 3.50 -4.83
N GLU A 67 -8.31 3.98 -5.89
CA GLU A 67 -8.91 4.09 -7.22
C GLU A 67 -8.61 2.83 -8.01
N GLY A 68 -9.63 2.24 -8.63
CA GLY A 68 -9.50 1.03 -9.45
C GLY A 68 -10.87 0.43 -9.76
N ASP A 69 -10.88 -0.54 -10.67
CA ASP A 69 -12.10 -1.24 -11.11
C ASP A 69 -12.02 -2.72 -10.71
N PRO A 70 -12.94 -3.21 -9.85
CA PRO A 70 -12.97 -4.62 -9.44
C PRO A 70 -13.32 -5.59 -10.58
N ASP A 71 -13.91 -5.10 -11.66
CA ASP A 71 -14.34 -5.90 -12.80
C ASP A 71 -13.40 -5.78 -14.01
N ALA A 72 -12.35 -4.96 -13.90
CA ALA A 72 -11.30 -4.85 -14.90
C ALA A 72 -10.35 -6.07 -14.89
N ASP A 73 -9.47 -6.12 -15.88
CA ASP A 73 -8.38 -7.09 -15.94
C ASP A 73 -7.48 -6.99 -14.72
N THR A 74 -7.14 -8.13 -14.14
CA THR A 74 -6.28 -8.20 -12.95
C THR A 74 -4.94 -7.53 -13.20
N GLN A 75 -4.55 -6.64 -12.30
CA GLN A 75 -3.21 -6.04 -12.24
C GLN A 75 -2.76 -5.91 -10.77
N MET A 76 -1.62 -6.49 -10.46
CA MET A 76 -0.99 -6.38 -9.14
C MET A 76 0.51 -6.08 -9.31
N LEU A 77 0.97 -4.95 -8.79
CA LEU A 77 2.40 -4.60 -8.78
C LEU A 77 3.08 -5.21 -7.55
N ILE A 78 4.18 -5.93 -7.76
CA ILE A 78 5.01 -6.48 -6.67
C ILE A 78 5.95 -5.39 -6.17
N SER A 79 5.73 -4.96 -4.94
CA SER A 79 6.52 -3.91 -4.27
C SER A 79 7.55 -4.46 -3.28
N THR A 80 7.33 -5.66 -2.76
CA THR A 80 8.20 -6.29 -1.75
C THR A 80 8.25 -7.80 -1.95
N ILE A 81 9.39 -8.40 -1.63
CA ILE A 81 9.58 -9.85 -1.63
C ILE A 81 9.81 -10.31 -0.19
N ASP A 82 9.07 -11.31 0.22
CA ASP A 82 9.27 -12.06 1.45
C ASP A 82 9.68 -13.49 1.13
N TYR A 83 10.12 -14.25 2.11
CA TYR A 83 10.54 -15.63 1.96
C TYR A 83 10.04 -16.49 3.11
N ASN A 84 9.59 -17.69 2.75
CA ASN A 84 9.21 -18.70 3.73
C ASN A 84 9.80 -20.06 3.29
N GLU A 85 10.38 -20.82 4.21
CA GLU A 85 11.06 -22.09 3.92
C GLU A 85 10.16 -23.15 3.26
N PHE A 86 8.84 -23.09 3.51
CA PHE A 86 7.88 -24.07 3.01
C PHE A 86 7.27 -23.70 1.65
N VAL A 87 7.08 -22.41 1.38
CA VAL A 87 6.43 -21.93 0.15
C VAL A 87 7.37 -21.16 -0.78
N GLY A 88 8.60 -20.93 -0.36
CA GLY A 88 9.61 -20.20 -1.11
C GLY A 88 9.38 -18.70 -1.14
N ARG A 89 9.63 -18.06 -2.28
CA ARG A 89 9.41 -16.64 -2.47
C ARG A 89 7.93 -16.27 -2.40
N ILE A 90 7.65 -15.16 -1.75
CA ILE A 90 6.32 -14.58 -1.58
C ILE A 90 6.39 -13.15 -2.12
N GLY A 91 5.65 -12.86 -3.18
CA GLY A 91 5.51 -11.50 -3.69
C GLY A 91 4.43 -10.75 -2.92
N VAL A 92 4.74 -9.56 -2.41
CA VAL A 92 3.78 -8.69 -1.73
C VAL A 92 3.55 -7.45 -2.57
N GLY A 93 2.30 -7.03 -2.70
CA GLY A 93 1.93 -5.85 -3.46
C GLY A 93 0.47 -5.50 -3.34
N LYS A 94 0.07 -4.42 -4.00
CA LYS A 94 -1.31 -3.95 -4.06
C LYS A 94 -1.96 -4.41 -5.37
N ILE A 95 -3.20 -4.86 -5.28
CA ILE A 95 -4.04 -5.10 -6.45
C ILE A 95 -4.56 -3.75 -6.94
N GLU A 96 -4.08 -3.30 -8.10
CA GLU A 96 -4.48 -2.00 -8.65
C GLU A 96 -5.79 -2.09 -9.43
N ASN A 97 -6.08 -3.25 -10.06
CA ASN A 97 -7.32 -3.51 -10.77
C ASN A 97 -7.72 -4.98 -10.66
N GLY A 98 -9.01 -5.23 -10.81
CA GLY A 98 -9.58 -6.57 -10.89
C GLY A 98 -9.53 -7.33 -9.58
N LYS A 99 -9.43 -8.64 -9.67
CA LYS A 99 -9.43 -9.58 -8.54
C LYS A 99 -8.36 -10.65 -8.75
N LEU A 100 -7.86 -11.17 -7.64
CA LEU A 100 -6.89 -12.25 -7.61
C LEU A 100 -7.46 -13.42 -6.82
N LYS A 101 -7.31 -14.65 -7.36
CA LYS A 101 -7.83 -15.88 -6.75
C LYS A 101 -6.74 -16.93 -6.59
N VAL A 102 -6.89 -17.76 -5.59
CA VAL A 102 -6.08 -18.98 -5.47
C VAL A 102 -6.31 -19.88 -6.69
N ASN A 103 -5.25 -20.49 -7.21
CA ASN A 103 -5.23 -21.30 -8.43
C ASN A 103 -5.45 -20.55 -9.74
N GLN A 104 -5.59 -19.22 -9.72
CA GLN A 104 -5.68 -18.42 -10.95
C GLN A 104 -4.36 -18.49 -11.72
N GLU A 105 -4.47 -18.62 -13.06
CA GLU A 105 -3.34 -18.39 -13.96
C GLU A 105 -3.21 -16.90 -14.22
N VAL A 106 -1.98 -16.41 -14.12
CA VAL A 106 -1.62 -15.00 -14.38
C VAL A 106 -0.39 -14.95 -15.26
N THR A 107 -0.21 -13.84 -15.94
CA THR A 107 1.01 -13.54 -16.69
C THR A 107 1.84 -12.53 -15.90
N ILE A 108 3.11 -12.84 -15.67
CA ILE A 108 4.10 -11.89 -15.15
C ILE A 108 4.63 -11.08 -16.30
N VAL A 109 4.65 -9.76 -16.13
CA VAL A 109 5.30 -8.80 -17.03
C VAL A 109 6.06 -7.77 -16.20
N ASN A 110 7.03 -7.06 -16.81
CA ASN A 110 7.79 -6.02 -16.13
C ASN A 110 7.88 -4.78 -17.01
N HIS A 111 7.66 -3.61 -16.41
CA HIS A 111 7.65 -2.34 -17.14
C HIS A 111 9.03 -1.99 -17.76
N HIS A 112 10.12 -2.30 -17.05
CA HIS A 112 11.48 -1.99 -17.46
C HIS A 112 12.15 -3.11 -18.28
N ASP A 113 11.55 -4.31 -18.31
CA ASP A 113 12.06 -5.44 -19.06
C ASP A 113 10.94 -6.12 -19.86
N PRO A 114 10.71 -5.71 -21.11
CA PRO A 114 9.69 -6.31 -21.97
C PRO A 114 9.90 -7.80 -22.30
N SER A 115 11.10 -8.34 -22.04
CA SER A 115 11.39 -9.76 -22.24
C SER A 115 10.74 -10.65 -21.15
N VAL A 116 10.42 -10.06 -20.00
CA VAL A 116 9.72 -10.76 -18.92
C VAL A 116 8.26 -10.97 -19.33
N ARG A 117 7.96 -12.22 -19.73
CA ARG A 117 6.59 -12.66 -20.01
C ARG A 117 6.46 -14.12 -19.68
N LYS A 118 5.90 -14.43 -18.52
CA LYS A 118 5.81 -15.82 -18.02
C LYS A 118 4.42 -16.08 -17.46
N ARG A 119 3.78 -17.17 -17.90
CA ARG A 119 2.54 -17.64 -17.28
C ARG A 119 2.88 -18.45 -16.04
N VAL A 120 2.17 -18.18 -14.96
CA VAL A 120 2.34 -18.85 -13.67
C VAL A 120 0.98 -19.06 -13.02
N ARG A 121 0.93 -19.94 -12.02
CA ARG A 121 -0.28 -20.19 -11.23
C ARG A 121 -0.03 -19.77 -9.78
N ILE A 122 -0.94 -18.97 -9.24
CA ILE A 122 -0.94 -18.59 -7.82
C ILE A 122 -1.34 -19.80 -6.99
N THR A 123 -0.45 -20.27 -6.12
CA THR A 123 -0.74 -21.43 -5.27
C THR A 123 -1.40 -21.03 -3.96
N LYS A 124 -1.03 -19.86 -3.42
CA LYS A 124 -1.63 -19.30 -2.21
C LYS A 124 -1.74 -17.80 -2.31
N LEU A 125 -2.77 -17.27 -1.68
CA LEU A 125 -3.06 -15.86 -1.55
C LEU A 125 -3.30 -15.54 -0.08
N TYR A 126 -2.69 -14.46 0.40
CA TYR A 126 -2.80 -14.02 1.78
C TYR A 126 -3.18 -12.55 1.84
N THR A 127 -4.01 -12.20 2.82
CA THR A 127 -4.19 -10.82 3.32
C THR A 127 -3.45 -10.65 4.63
N PHE A 128 -3.40 -9.41 5.15
CA PHE A 128 -2.75 -9.10 6.41
C PHE A 128 -3.79 -8.76 7.48
N SER A 129 -3.69 -9.43 8.63
CA SER A 129 -4.45 -9.11 9.84
C SER A 129 -3.46 -8.77 10.95
N GLY A 130 -3.26 -7.47 11.17
CA GLY A 130 -2.14 -6.98 11.98
C GLY A 130 -0.80 -7.40 11.36
N LEU A 131 0.01 -8.14 12.10
CA LEU A 131 1.29 -8.66 11.62
C LEU A 131 1.19 -10.08 10.99
N ASN A 132 0.02 -10.69 11.02
CA ASN A 132 -0.15 -12.05 10.55
C ASN A 132 -0.66 -12.10 9.11
N LYS A 133 -0.16 -13.07 8.34
CA LYS A 133 -0.71 -13.42 7.03
C LYS A 133 -1.87 -14.40 7.23
N VAL A 134 -2.99 -14.13 6.59
CA VAL A 134 -4.21 -14.96 6.65
C VAL A 134 -4.52 -15.45 5.24
N ASP A 135 -4.66 -16.77 5.08
CA ASP A 135 -5.07 -17.38 3.81
C ASP A 135 -6.47 -16.89 3.40
N VAL A 136 -6.60 -16.46 2.14
CA VAL A 136 -7.89 -16.06 1.55
C VAL A 136 -8.06 -16.70 0.17
N PRO A 137 -9.30 -17.06 -0.22
CA PRO A 137 -9.56 -17.62 -1.54
C PRO A 137 -9.49 -16.59 -2.66
N GLU A 138 -9.82 -15.34 -2.36
CA GLU A 138 -9.90 -14.22 -3.30
C GLU A 138 -9.57 -12.91 -2.61
N ALA A 139 -9.01 -11.95 -3.35
CA ALA A 139 -8.82 -10.56 -2.95
C ALA A 139 -9.13 -9.63 -4.13
N SER A 140 -9.46 -8.37 -3.87
CA SER A 140 -9.93 -7.41 -4.86
C SER A 140 -9.00 -6.19 -4.96
N PHE A 141 -9.25 -5.34 -5.96
CA PHE A 141 -8.54 -4.08 -6.10
C PHE A 141 -8.50 -3.28 -4.79
N GLY A 142 -7.42 -2.57 -4.56
CA GLY A 142 -7.15 -1.83 -3.32
C GLY A 142 -6.53 -2.67 -2.21
N ASP A 143 -6.70 -4.01 -2.21
CA ASP A 143 -6.13 -4.87 -1.20
C ASP A 143 -4.60 -4.99 -1.36
N ILE A 144 -3.89 -4.96 -0.23
CA ILE A 144 -2.48 -5.35 -0.15
C ILE A 144 -2.44 -6.84 0.19
N VAL A 145 -1.86 -7.62 -0.71
CA VAL A 145 -1.84 -9.09 -0.60
C VAL A 145 -0.44 -9.66 -0.76
N ALA A 146 -0.28 -10.90 -0.31
CA ALA A 146 0.90 -11.69 -0.56
C ALA A 146 0.54 -12.92 -1.40
N VAL A 147 1.35 -13.22 -2.41
CA VAL A 147 1.14 -14.36 -3.33
C VAL A 147 2.34 -15.30 -3.31
N SER A 148 2.08 -16.60 -3.39
CA SER A 148 3.11 -17.63 -3.52
C SER A 148 2.87 -18.56 -4.72
N GLY A 149 3.86 -19.39 -5.02
CA GLY A 149 3.86 -20.29 -6.18
C GLY A 149 4.67 -19.76 -7.37
N ILE A 150 5.38 -18.66 -7.19
CA ILE A 150 6.17 -18.00 -8.23
C ILE A 150 7.64 -17.92 -7.78
N ALA A 151 8.45 -18.89 -8.22
CA ALA A 151 9.85 -19.00 -7.76
C ALA A 151 10.72 -17.80 -8.16
N ASP A 152 10.49 -17.25 -9.35
CA ASP A 152 11.33 -16.18 -9.94
C ASP A 152 10.60 -14.82 -9.93
N ILE A 153 9.83 -14.51 -8.90
CA ILE A 153 9.18 -13.21 -8.76
C ILE A 153 10.17 -12.17 -8.26
N HIS A 154 10.09 -10.95 -8.81
CA HIS A 154 10.94 -9.83 -8.46
C HIS A 154 10.12 -8.57 -8.14
N ILE A 155 10.75 -7.65 -7.42
CA ILE A 155 10.16 -6.30 -7.19
C ILE A 155 10.04 -5.60 -8.54
N GLY A 156 8.88 -4.99 -8.79
CA GLY A 156 8.54 -4.33 -10.04
C GLY A 156 7.87 -5.24 -11.06
N ASP A 157 7.77 -6.55 -10.81
CA ASP A 157 6.95 -7.42 -11.63
C ASP A 157 5.46 -7.09 -11.43
N THR A 158 4.71 -7.16 -12.52
CA THR A 158 3.25 -7.02 -12.50
C THR A 158 2.61 -8.38 -12.80
N LEU A 159 1.72 -8.83 -11.92
CA LEU A 159 0.85 -9.97 -12.17
C LEU A 159 -0.40 -9.46 -12.90
N CYS A 160 -0.65 -9.99 -14.10
CA CYS A 160 -1.76 -9.56 -14.94
C CYS A 160 -2.67 -10.74 -15.29
N SER A 161 -3.90 -10.43 -15.75
CA SER A 161 -4.73 -11.38 -16.47
C SER A 161 -3.97 -11.94 -17.69
N VAL A 162 -4.28 -13.18 -18.06
CA VAL A 162 -3.57 -13.86 -19.18
C VAL A 162 -3.91 -13.22 -20.51
N GLU A 163 -5.12 -12.73 -20.66
CA GLU A 163 -5.70 -12.20 -21.89
C GLU A 163 -5.10 -10.85 -22.29
N ASN A 164 -4.89 -9.99 -21.29
CA ASN A 164 -4.42 -8.62 -21.51
C ASN A 164 -3.31 -8.24 -20.49
N PRO A 165 -2.09 -8.76 -20.62
CA PRO A 165 -1.01 -8.48 -19.70
C PRO A 165 -0.39 -7.09 -19.96
N VAL A 166 -0.70 -6.14 -19.08
CA VAL A 166 -0.17 -4.77 -19.11
C VAL A 166 0.64 -4.51 -17.84
N ALA A 167 1.92 -4.16 -18.01
CA ALA A 167 2.80 -3.85 -16.89
C ALA A 167 2.48 -2.49 -16.27
N ILE A 168 2.47 -2.44 -14.95
CA ILE A 168 2.32 -1.18 -14.19
C ILE A 168 3.68 -0.47 -14.15
N PRO A 169 3.74 0.83 -14.51
CA PRO A 169 4.95 1.62 -14.33
C PRO A 169 5.38 1.69 -12.86
N PHE A 170 6.68 1.56 -12.60
CA PHE A 170 7.24 1.75 -11.27
C PHE A 170 8.60 2.44 -11.34
N GLN A 171 8.97 3.13 -10.27
CA GLN A 171 10.31 3.74 -10.16
C GLN A 171 11.30 2.70 -9.67
N LYS A 172 12.41 2.55 -10.41
CA LYS A 172 13.52 1.69 -10.01
C LYS A 172 14.36 2.45 -9.00
N ILE A 173 14.46 1.94 -7.81
CA ILE A 173 15.32 2.46 -6.74
C ILE A 173 16.74 1.93 -6.93
#